data_b08d8e16a28095d574f1fa53a4119d4c
#
_entry.id   b08d8e16a28095d574f1fa53a4119d4c
#
_cell.length_a   1.000
_cell.length_b   1.000
_cell.length_c   1.000
_cell.angle_alpha   90.00
_cell.angle_beta   90.00
_cell.angle_gamma   90.00
#
_symmetry.space_group_name_H-M   'P 1'
#
loop_
_entity.id
_entity.type
_entity.pdbx_description
1 polymer ?
#
loop_
_entity_poly.entity_id
_entity_poly.type
_entity_poly.pdbx_seq_one_letter_code
_entity_poly.pdbx_strand_id
1 'polypeptide(L)'
;MKLLYPAIFTPFGDREGYTVVVPDLPGCVTEGDSLIEAIEMGVDAASGWILGEIEEGNSFPAASTLEDIKTDGDSFVSLLVLDMNAYAEQYGTKAVRRNITIPAWLD
;
A
#
# COMPACT_ATOMS: atom_id res chain seq x y z
N MET A 1 -13.05 -4.17 -4.11
CA MET A 1 -12.02 -3.61 -5.00
C MET A 1 -10.65 -4.04 -4.54
N LYS A 2 -9.86 -4.54 -5.46
CA LYS A 2 -8.46 -4.88 -5.16
C LYS A 2 -7.54 -4.03 -6.03
N LEU A 3 -6.43 -3.60 -5.43
CA LEU A 3 -5.45 -2.77 -6.10
C LEU A 3 -4.08 -3.43 -6.02
N LEU A 4 -3.23 -3.14 -7.01
CA LEU A 4 -1.85 -3.56 -7.02
C LEU A 4 -0.97 -2.34 -7.06
N TYR A 5 -0.02 -2.24 -6.13
CA TYR A 5 0.97 -1.17 -6.12
C TYR A 5 2.36 -1.76 -5.97
N PRO A 6 3.33 -1.28 -6.75
CA PRO A 6 4.71 -1.71 -6.55
C PRO A 6 5.30 -1.05 -5.31
N ALA A 7 6.11 -1.80 -4.59
CA ALA A 7 6.80 -1.30 -3.41
C ALA A 7 8.27 -1.67 -3.49
N ILE A 8 9.13 -0.78 -3.00
CA ILE A 8 10.57 -1.00 -2.96
C ILE A 8 10.94 -1.49 -1.57
N PHE A 9 11.61 -2.64 -1.53
CA PHE A 9 12.08 -3.24 -0.28
C PHE A 9 13.59 -3.09 -0.21
N THR A 10 14.07 -2.47 0.85
CA THR A 10 15.51 -2.25 1.06
C THR A 10 15.94 -2.91 2.36
N PRO A 11 16.87 -3.88 2.30
CA PRO A 11 17.37 -4.53 3.51
C PRO A 11 18.01 -3.51 4.45
N PHE A 12 17.87 -3.73 5.76
CA PHE A 12 18.46 -2.83 6.74
C PHE A 12 20.00 -2.80 6.71
N GLY A 13 20.61 -3.88 6.33
CA GLY A 13 22.06 -3.93 6.24
C GLY A 13 22.76 -4.35 7.52
N ASP A 14 22.30 -3.87 8.68
CA ASP A 14 22.90 -4.17 9.98
C ASP A 14 22.10 -5.16 10.81
N ARG A 15 20.93 -5.53 10.33
CA ARG A 15 20.06 -6.52 11.01
C ARG A 15 19.04 -7.04 10.01
N GLU A 16 18.27 -8.03 10.43
CA GLU A 16 17.17 -8.53 9.61
C GLU A 16 16.09 -7.49 9.44
N GLY A 17 15.43 -7.53 8.31
CA GLY A 17 14.29 -6.68 8.04
C GLY A 17 14.51 -5.75 6.86
N TYR A 18 13.45 -5.02 6.56
CA TYR A 18 13.39 -4.20 5.34
C TYR A 18 12.64 -2.91 5.59
N THR A 19 13.11 -1.85 4.95
CA THR A 19 12.32 -0.64 4.76
C THR A 19 11.48 -0.83 3.51
N VAL A 20 10.23 -0.36 3.56
CA VAL A 20 9.28 -0.50 2.45
C VAL A 20 8.81 0.88 2.04
N VAL A 21 8.96 1.19 0.76
CA VAL A 21 8.51 2.46 0.19
C VAL A 21 7.54 2.16 -0.94
N VAL A 22 6.38 2.82 -0.95
CA VAL A 22 5.44 2.72 -2.06
C VAL A 22 5.54 4.00 -2.87
N PRO A 23 6.29 3.99 -3.98
CA PRO A 23 6.63 5.24 -4.69
C PRO A 23 5.42 6.01 -5.20
N ASP A 24 4.37 5.32 -5.60
CA ASP A 24 3.19 5.98 -6.14
C ASP A 24 2.35 6.69 -5.09
N LEU A 25 2.58 6.40 -3.81
CA LEU A 25 1.83 6.98 -2.71
C LEU A 25 2.78 7.83 -1.86
N PRO A 26 2.83 9.15 -2.10
CA PRO A 26 3.80 10.02 -1.41
C PRO A 26 3.74 9.89 0.10
N GLY A 27 4.90 9.69 0.70
CA GLY A 27 5.00 9.55 2.15
C GLY A 27 4.65 8.17 2.69
N CYS A 28 4.29 7.22 1.84
CA CYS A 28 3.94 5.87 2.28
C CYS A 28 5.22 5.05 2.46
N VAL A 29 5.74 5.06 3.68
CA VAL A 29 6.96 4.36 4.05
C VAL A 29 6.70 3.59 5.33
N THR A 30 7.18 2.35 5.39
CA THR A 30 7.07 1.52 6.57
C THR A 30 8.27 0.59 6.65
N GLU A 31 8.24 -0.33 7.60
CA GLU A 31 9.32 -1.31 7.75
C GLU A 31 8.80 -2.56 8.43
N GLY A 32 9.55 -3.62 8.35
CA GLY A 32 9.25 -4.87 9.03
C GLY A 32 10.54 -5.60 9.33
N ASP A 33 10.52 -6.45 10.36
CA ASP A 33 11.70 -7.17 10.83
C ASP A 33 11.96 -8.46 10.07
N SER A 34 11.08 -8.83 9.16
CA SER A 34 11.23 -9.95 8.25
C SER A 34 10.60 -9.58 6.92
N LEU A 35 10.84 -10.39 5.90
CA LEU A 35 10.22 -10.12 4.60
C LEU A 35 8.68 -10.24 4.70
N ILE A 36 8.20 -11.26 5.39
CA ILE A 36 6.75 -11.43 5.58
C ILE A 36 6.17 -10.21 6.29
N GLU A 37 6.79 -9.80 7.38
CA GLU A 37 6.31 -8.64 8.14
C GLU A 37 6.38 -7.37 7.30
N ALA A 38 7.47 -7.18 6.55
CA ALA A 38 7.62 -6.01 5.69
C ALA A 38 6.50 -5.95 4.65
N ILE A 39 6.15 -7.09 4.05
CA ILE A 39 5.06 -7.14 3.08
C ILE A 39 3.74 -6.81 3.75
N GLU A 40 3.48 -7.39 4.93
CA GLU A 40 2.26 -7.12 5.67
C GLU A 40 2.14 -5.65 6.07
N MET A 41 3.23 -5.08 6.54
CA MET A 41 3.27 -3.66 6.91
C MET A 41 3.09 -2.77 5.70
N GLY A 42 3.66 -3.16 4.56
CA GLY A 42 3.47 -2.42 3.32
C GLY A 42 2.02 -2.42 2.86
N VAL A 43 1.36 -3.57 2.92
CA VAL A 43 -0.06 -3.68 2.58
C VAL A 43 -0.90 -2.80 3.51
N ASP A 44 -0.62 -2.85 4.81
CA ASP A 44 -1.34 -2.05 5.79
C ASP A 44 -1.15 -0.55 5.55
N ALA A 45 0.09 -0.12 5.37
CA ALA A 45 0.38 1.30 5.17
C ALA A 45 -0.24 1.83 3.88
N ALA A 46 -0.12 1.08 2.79
CA ALA A 46 -0.69 1.49 1.51
C ALA A 46 -2.21 1.51 1.55
N SER A 47 -2.81 0.50 2.17
CA SER A 47 -4.27 0.44 2.31
C SER A 47 -4.80 1.60 3.13
N GLY A 48 -4.12 1.94 4.23
CA GLY A 48 -4.49 3.08 5.05
C GLY A 48 -4.36 4.40 4.31
N TRP A 49 -3.31 4.54 3.50
CA TRP A 49 -3.09 5.73 2.69
C TRP A 49 -4.25 5.93 1.70
N ILE A 50 -4.60 4.87 0.98
CA ILE A 50 -5.69 4.91 0.00
C ILE A 50 -7.03 5.17 0.69
N LEU A 51 -7.29 4.46 1.79
CA LEU A 51 -8.55 4.65 2.52
C LEU A 51 -8.71 6.09 3.00
N GLY A 52 -7.62 6.69 3.50
CA GLY A 52 -7.65 8.08 3.91
C GLY A 52 -8.09 9.01 2.79
N GLU A 53 -7.58 8.79 1.58
CA GLU A 53 -7.98 9.59 0.42
C GLU A 53 -9.45 9.38 0.08
N ILE A 54 -9.90 8.14 0.11
CA ILE A 54 -11.30 7.81 -0.17
C ILE A 54 -12.22 8.51 0.85
N GLU A 55 -11.86 8.46 2.12
CA GLU A 55 -12.68 9.06 3.17
C GLU A 55 -12.76 10.58 3.05
N GLU A 56 -11.74 11.20 2.49
CA GLU A 56 -11.73 12.64 2.26
C GLU A 56 -12.34 13.03 0.92
N GLY A 57 -12.77 12.05 0.14
CA GLY A 57 -13.38 12.30 -1.17
C GLY A 57 -12.37 12.60 -2.26
N ASN A 58 -11.10 12.31 -2.03
CA ASN A 58 -10.04 12.56 -3.00
C ASN A 58 -9.82 11.34 -3.89
N SER A 59 -9.23 11.59 -5.05
CA SER A 59 -8.73 10.51 -5.88
C SER A 59 -7.37 10.08 -5.36
N PHE A 60 -6.90 8.93 -5.81
CA PHE A 60 -5.57 8.45 -5.45
C PHE A 60 -4.78 8.09 -6.70
N PRO A 61 -3.43 8.11 -6.62
CA PRO A 61 -2.61 7.88 -7.80
C PRO A 61 -2.78 6.49 -8.39
N ALA A 62 -2.68 6.40 -9.70
CA ALA A 62 -2.66 5.10 -10.37
C ALA A 62 -1.32 4.43 -10.11
N ALA A 63 -1.33 3.10 -10.08
CA ALA A 63 -0.11 2.33 -9.86
C ALA A 63 0.79 2.36 -11.08
N SER A 64 2.09 2.52 -10.86
CA SER A 64 3.11 2.35 -11.89
C SER A 64 3.30 0.86 -12.17
N THR A 65 3.91 0.54 -13.30
CA THR A 65 4.30 -0.84 -13.59
C THR A 65 5.62 -1.14 -12.91
N LEU A 66 5.92 -2.42 -12.72
CA LEU A 66 7.21 -2.81 -12.15
C LEU A 66 8.39 -2.27 -12.96
N GLU A 67 8.21 -2.21 -14.28
CA GLU A 67 9.26 -1.75 -15.19
C GLU A 67 9.63 -0.27 -14.97
N ASP A 68 8.69 0.52 -14.49
CA ASP A 68 8.90 1.94 -14.28
C ASP A 68 9.61 2.26 -12.96
N ILE A 69 9.71 1.28 -12.08
CA ILE A 69 10.32 1.48 -10.76
C ILE A 69 11.79 1.08 -10.81
N LYS A 70 12.66 2.01 -10.44
CA LYS A 70 14.11 1.77 -10.42
C LYS A 70 14.57 1.59 -8.99
N THR A 71 15.49 0.65 -8.80
CA THR A 71 16.07 0.37 -7.50
C THR A 71 17.59 0.36 -7.58
N ASP A 72 18.24 0.52 -6.45
CA ASP A 72 19.70 0.50 -6.33
C ASP A 72 20.13 -0.56 -5.31
N GLY A 73 21.35 -1.07 -5.52
CA GLY A 73 21.99 -1.96 -4.54
C GLY A 73 21.16 -3.22 -4.30
N ASP A 74 20.93 -3.51 -3.03
CA ASP A 74 20.21 -4.71 -2.62
C ASP A 74 18.68 -4.53 -2.61
N SER A 75 18.20 -3.36 -2.98
CA SER A 75 16.75 -3.11 -3.02
C SER A 75 16.10 -3.88 -4.14
N PHE A 76 14.86 -4.26 -3.94
CA PHE A 76 14.08 -4.93 -4.97
C PHE A 76 12.63 -4.47 -4.93
N VAL A 77 11.90 -4.73 -6.01
CA VAL A 77 10.50 -4.33 -6.12
C VAL A 77 9.61 -5.55 -6.03
N SER A 78 8.53 -5.44 -5.29
CA SER A 78 7.50 -6.46 -5.25
C SER A 78 6.13 -5.78 -5.28
N LEU A 79 5.11 -6.53 -5.67
CA LEU A 79 3.76 -6.00 -5.74
C LEU A 79 3.05 -6.21 -4.41
N LEU A 80 2.27 -5.20 -4.02
CA LEU A 80 1.38 -5.31 -2.87
C LEU A 80 -0.05 -5.43 -3.39
N VAL A 81 -0.79 -6.40 -2.89
CA VAL A 81 -2.21 -6.56 -3.21
C VAL A 81 -3.02 -5.94 -2.08
N LEU A 82 -3.82 -4.94 -2.41
CA LEU A 82 -4.65 -4.25 -1.42
C LEU A 82 -6.10 -4.64 -1.61
N ASP A 83 -6.68 -5.28 -0.60
CA ASP A 83 -8.12 -5.58 -0.59
C ASP A 83 -8.82 -4.46 0.14
N MET A 84 -9.28 -3.46 -0.60
CA MET A 84 -9.82 -2.25 -0.01
C MET A 84 -11.17 -2.47 0.69
N ASN A 85 -11.97 -3.42 0.21
CA ASN A 85 -13.23 -3.71 0.86
C ASN A 85 -12.99 -4.29 2.26
N ALA A 86 -12.09 -5.27 2.35
CA ALA A 86 -11.77 -5.89 3.64
C ALA A 86 -11.14 -4.87 4.60
N TYR A 87 -10.22 -4.04 4.08
CA TYR A 87 -9.55 -3.05 4.91
C TYR A 87 -10.53 -2.01 5.44
N ALA A 88 -11.43 -1.52 4.59
CA ALA A 88 -12.41 -0.52 4.99
C ALA A 88 -13.40 -1.05 6.03
N GLU A 89 -13.76 -2.32 5.94
CA GLU A 89 -14.63 -2.93 6.93
C GLU A 89 -13.99 -2.95 8.31
N GLN A 90 -12.68 -3.14 8.37
CA GLN A 90 -11.96 -3.25 9.62
C GLN A 90 -11.55 -1.90 10.19
N TYR A 91 -11.13 -0.96 9.36
CA TYR A 91 -10.52 0.29 9.81
C TYR A 91 -11.25 1.55 9.35
N GLY A 92 -12.20 1.43 8.43
CA GLY A 92 -12.86 2.59 7.87
C GLY A 92 -13.77 3.27 8.87
N THR A 93 -14.09 4.54 8.59
CA THR A 93 -15.10 5.24 9.37
C THR A 93 -16.46 4.61 9.11
N LYS A 94 -17.40 4.88 10.00
CA LYS A 94 -18.74 4.37 9.85
C LYS A 94 -19.36 4.78 8.50
N ALA A 95 -19.13 6.01 8.08
CA ALA A 95 -19.65 6.50 6.80
C ALA A 95 -19.06 5.73 5.63
N VAL A 96 -17.76 5.49 5.65
CA VAL A 96 -17.09 4.74 4.60
C VAL A 96 -17.59 3.30 4.56
N ARG A 97 -17.74 2.67 5.71
CA ARG A 97 -18.25 1.30 5.75
C ARG A 97 -19.62 1.16 5.14
N ARG A 98 -20.50 2.15 5.36
CA ARG A 98 -21.82 2.13 4.76
C ARG A 98 -21.78 2.37 3.27
N ASN A 99 -20.77 3.08 2.81
CA ASN A 99 -20.65 3.47 1.42
C ASN A 99 -19.66 2.59 0.64
N ILE A 100 -19.14 1.57 1.25
CA ILE A 100 -18.12 0.73 0.61
C ILE A 100 -18.63 0.03 -0.64
N THR A 101 -19.91 -0.08 -0.75
CA THR A 101 -20.55 -0.69 -1.91
C THR A 101 -20.81 0.31 -3.03
N ILE A 102 -20.44 1.56 -2.86
CA ILE A 102 -20.67 2.56 -3.88
C ILE A 102 -19.86 2.18 -5.12
N PRO A 103 -20.52 1.96 -6.25
CA PRO A 103 -19.84 1.45 -7.44
C PRO A 103 -18.81 2.40 -8.05
N ALA A 104 -18.97 3.68 -7.81
CA ALA A 104 -18.12 4.68 -8.48
C ALA A 104 -16.62 4.43 -8.29
N TRP A 105 -16.21 3.92 -7.12
CA TRP A 105 -14.80 3.66 -6.91
C TRP A 105 -14.48 2.17 -6.78
N LEU A 106 -15.49 1.33 -6.87
CA LEU A 106 -15.28 -0.11 -6.92
C LEU A 106 -15.10 -0.60 -8.34
N ASP A 107 -15.61 0.15 -9.27
CA ASP A 107 -15.48 -0.16 -10.68
C ASP A 107 -14.13 0.28 -11.22
#